data_7e0afdfa6999be025503b450ef28e6b9
#
_entry.id   7e0afdfa6999be025503b450ef28e6b9
#
_cell.length_a   1.000
_cell.length_b   1.000
_cell.length_c   1.000
_cell.angle_alpha   90.00
_cell.angle_beta   90.00
_cell.angle_gamma   90.00
#
_symmetry.space_group_name_H-M   'P 1'
#
loop_
_entity.id
_entity.type
_entity.pdbx_description
1 polymer ?
#
loop_
_entity_poly.entity_id
_entity_poly.type
_entity_poly.pdbx_seq_one_letter_code
_entity_poly.pdbx_strand_id
1 'polypeptide(L)'
;MIASPPATHAVSVDPVAPGIAELMQGEASFSQVITRDRLSRVQLVSAGRPGFDRSLLQSPRLSLAIDALLRVYDHVLLNAGLASDLPAELLTAKARAVVVPDAAMEEDSRRLMCEQLKAVGFSEVTMLSKPVQPSDPTDTAPKVVAA
;
A
#
# COMPACT_ATOMS: atom_id res chain seq x y z
N MET A 1 -6.43 -2.24 -2.70
CA MET A 1 -5.45 -1.65 -1.79
C MET A 1 -5.87 -1.95 -0.35
N ILE A 2 -5.04 -2.65 0.41
CA ILE A 2 -5.25 -2.88 1.85
C ILE A 2 -4.42 -1.81 2.54
N ALA A 3 -5.06 -0.82 3.14
CA ALA A 3 -4.39 0.37 3.67
C ALA A 3 -4.66 0.55 5.16
N SER A 4 -3.78 1.26 5.82
CA SER A 4 -3.97 1.71 7.21
C SER A 4 -5.28 2.48 7.37
N PRO A 5 -5.98 2.36 8.51
CA PRO A 5 -7.34 2.86 8.71
C PRO A 5 -7.62 4.29 8.20
N PRO A 6 -6.77 5.30 8.43
CA PRO A 6 -7.12 6.67 8.04
C PRO A 6 -7.15 6.90 6.52
N ALA A 7 -6.31 6.19 5.74
CA ALA A 7 -6.22 6.42 4.31
C ALA A 7 -7.40 5.82 3.54
N THR A 8 -7.86 4.61 3.91
CA THR A 8 -9.02 3.97 3.28
C THR A 8 -10.34 4.65 3.62
N HIS A 9 -10.49 5.14 4.86
CA HIS A 9 -11.70 5.87 5.27
C HIS A 9 -11.91 7.16 4.46
N ALA A 10 -10.82 7.84 4.06
CA ALA A 10 -10.92 9.07 3.29
C ALA A 10 -11.41 8.83 1.84
N VAL A 11 -11.10 7.69 1.24
CA VAL A 11 -11.33 7.42 -0.17
C VAL A 11 -12.44 6.40 -0.43
N SER A 12 -12.84 5.59 0.56
CA SER A 12 -13.89 4.59 0.42
C SER A 12 -15.30 5.21 0.34
N VAL A 13 -16.15 4.61 -0.48
CA VAL A 13 -17.59 4.91 -0.51
C VAL A 13 -18.27 4.48 0.80
N ASP A 14 -17.79 3.38 1.39
CA ASP A 14 -18.28 2.87 2.68
C ASP A 14 -17.10 2.75 3.68
N PRO A 15 -16.85 3.81 4.46
CA PRO A 15 -15.72 3.82 5.40
C PRO A 15 -15.93 2.94 6.64
N VAL A 16 -17.15 2.48 6.90
CA VAL A 16 -17.49 1.63 8.06
C VAL A 16 -17.59 0.14 7.69
N ALA A 17 -17.41 -0.19 6.42
CA ALA A 17 -17.41 -1.58 5.98
C ALA A 17 -16.34 -2.39 6.74
N PRO A 18 -16.60 -3.68 7.02
CA PRO A 18 -15.61 -4.58 7.58
C PRO A 18 -14.40 -4.68 6.64
N GLY A 19 -13.27 -5.10 7.17
CA GLY A 19 -12.04 -5.20 6.40
C GLY A 19 -11.41 -6.58 6.39
N ILE A 20 -10.13 -6.62 6.06
CA ILE A 20 -9.37 -7.88 5.98
C ILE A 20 -9.35 -8.61 7.32
N ALA A 21 -9.36 -7.89 8.45
CA ALA A 21 -9.39 -8.48 9.78
C ALA A 21 -10.63 -9.35 9.98
N GLU A 22 -11.79 -8.83 9.69
CA GLU A 22 -13.07 -9.54 9.82
C GLU A 22 -13.19 -10.69 8.82
N LEU A 23 -12.65 -10.52 7.60
CA LEU A 23 -12.56 -11.59 6.63
C LEU A 23 -11.68 -12.75 7.12
N MET A 24 -10.53 -12.44 7.72
CA MET A 24 -9.60 -13.43 8.26
C MET A 24 -10.16 -14.19 9.45
N GLN A 25 -10.97 -13.53 10.26
CA GLN A 25 -11.68 -14.12 11.40
C GLN A 25 -12.92 -14.92 10.97
N GLY A 26 -13.37 -14.75 9.73
CA GLY A 26 -14.58 -15.39 9.22
C GLY A 26 -15.87 -14.67 9.64
N GLU A 27 -15.75 -13.45 10.13
CA GLU A 27 -16.86 -12.61 10.55
C GLU A 27 -17.51 -11.87 9.37
N ALA A 28 -16.81 -11.75 8.25
CA ALA A 28 -17.27 -11.09 7.04
C ALA A 28 -16.92 -11.87 5.78
N SER A 29 -17.72 -11.71 4.74
CA SER A 29 -17.49 -12.28 3.40
C SER A 29 -16.75 -11.27 2.50
N PHE A 30 -16.21 -11.74 1.37
CA PHE A 30 -15.60 -10.89 0.36
C PHE A 30 -16.53 -9.76 -0.13
N SER A 31 -17.79 -10.06 -0.33
CA SER A 31 -18.77 -9.07 -0.79
C SER A 31 -19.03 -7.95 0.23
N GLN A 32 -18.76 -8.20 1.50
CA GLN A 32 -18.93 -7.21 2.56
C GLN A 32 -17.66 -6.36 2.78
N VAL A 33 -16.48 -6.95 2.57
CA VAL A 33 -15.21 -6.23 2.79
C VAL A 33 -14.73 -5.45 1.58
N ILE A 34 -15.20 -5.81 0.37
CA ILE A 34 -14.83 -5.11 -0.86
C ILE A 34 -15.72 -3.89 -1.03
N THR A 35 -15.12 -2.72 -0.95
CA THR A 35 -15.77 -1.43 -1.17
C THR A 35 -15.22 -0.76 -2.42
N ARG A 36 -15.79 0.35 -2.84
CA ARG A 36 -15.35 1.11 -4.01
C ARG A 36 -14.68 2.41 -3.59
N ASP A 37 -13.65 2.78 -4.32
CA ASP A 37 -13.09 4.14 -4.25
C ASP A 37 -14.09 5.17 -4.82
N ARG A 38 -14.15 6.34 -4.18
CA ARG A 38 -15.08 7.42 -4.57
C ARG A 38 -14.74 8.07 -5.91
N LEU A 39 -13.47 8.08 -6.27
CA LEU A 39 -12.95 8.86 -7.40
C LEU A 39 -12.52 7.98 -8.57
N SER A 40 -12.47 6.66 -8.39
CA SER A 40 -11.98 5.74 -9.41
C SER A 40 -12.77 4.43 -9.43
N ARG A 41 -12.34 3.52 -10.32
CA ARG A 41 -12.88 2.16 -10.40
C ARG A 41 -12.15 1.17 -9.48
N VAL A 42 -11.20 1.65 -8.71
CA VAL A 42 -10.43 0.83 -7.79
C VAL A 42 -11.35 0.28 -6.70
N GLN A 43 -11.21 -1.00 -6.44
CA GLN A 43 -11.88 -1.62 -5.30
C GLN A 43 -10.93 -1.64 -4.11
N LEU A 44 -11.48 -1.42 -2.93
CA LEU A 44 -10.74 -1.22 -1.69
C LEU A 44 -11.16 -2.28 -0.67
N VAL A 45 -10.19 -2.80 0.05
CA VAL A 45 -10.41 -3.58 1.27
C VAL A 45 -9.68 -2.87 2.39
N SER A 46 -10.41 -2.46 3.42
CA SER A 46 -9.83 -1.82 4.60
C SER A 46 -9.06 -2.84 5.46
N ALA A 47 -8.24 -2.35 6.39
CA ALA A 47 -7.59 -3.22 7.37
C ALA A 47 -8.60 -3.87 8.34
N GLY A 48 -9.76 -3.25 8.53
CA GLY A 48 -10.76 -3.66 9.52
C GLY A 48 -10.69 -2.84 10.80
N ARG A 49 -11.27 -3.38 11.88
CA ARG A 49 -11.36 -2.68 13.18
C ARG A 49 -9.98 -2.38 13.78
N PRO A 50 -9.84 -1.24 14.49
CA PRO A 50 -8.64 -0.93 15.24
C PRO A 50 -8.31 -2.03 16.27
N GLY A 51 -7.01 -2.28 16.48
CA GLY A 51 -6.57 -3.33 17.42
C GLY A 51 -6.44 -4.72 16.79
N PHE A 52 -6.52 -4.80 15.47
CA PHE A 52 -6.26 -6.02 14.72
C PHE A 52 -4.91 -6.63 15.10
N ASP A 53 -4.91 -7.92 15.44
CA ASP A 53 -3.69 -8.65 15.75
C ASP A 53 -2.88 -8.86 14.46
N ARG A 54 -1.70 -8.26 14.39
CA ARG A 54 -0.78 -8.39 13.25
C ARG A 54 -0.34 -9.83 12.99
N SER A 55 -0.44 -10.71 13.97
CA SER A 55 -0.16 -12.15 13.79
C SER A 55 -1.08 -12.79 12.74
N LEU A 56 -2.27 -12.24 12.53
CA LEU A 56 -3.19 -12.70 11.49
C LEU A 56 -2.64 -12.46 10.07
N LEU A 57 -1.75 -11.49 9.90
CA LEU A 57 -1.05 -11.30 8.61
C LEU A 57 -0.12 -12.46 8.26
N GLN A 58 0.35 -13.22 9.26
CA GLN A 58 1.15 -14.42 9.09
C GLN A 58 0.30 -15.69 8.85
N SER A 59 -1.02 -15.54 8.88
CA SER A 59 -1.93 -16.68 8.69
C SER A 59 -1.97 -17.12 7.21
N PRO A 60 -1.99 -18.42 6.93
CA PRO A 60 -2.23 -18.94 5.58
C PRO A 60 -3.53 -18.45 4.94
N ARG A 61 -4.49 -18.02 5.75
CA ARG A 61 -5.74 -17.44 5.27
C ARG A 61 -5.53 -16.15 4.47
N LEU A 62 -4.49 -15.36 4.79
CA LEU A 62 -4.18 -14.15 4.02
C LEU A 62 -3.75 -14.53 2.60
N SER A 63 -2.87 -15.51 2.45
CA SER A 63 -2.44 -16.00 1.14
C SER A 63 -3.64 -16.50 0.32
N LEU A 64 -4.53 -17.28 0.93
CA LEU A 64 -5.76 -17.75 0.27
C LEU A 64 -6.68 -16.60 -0.13
N ALA A 65 -6.81 -15.57 0.71
CA ALA A 65 -7.62 -14.41 0.39
C ALA A 65 -7.04 -13.61 -0.79
N ILE A 66 -5.73 -13.43 -0.83
CA ILE A 66 -5.04 -12.77 -1.94
C ILE A 66 -5.14 -13.58 -3.22
N ASP A 67 -4.96 -14.90 -3.16
CA ASP A 67 -5.14 -15.80 -4.30
C ASP A 67 -6.56 -15.74 -4.87
N ALA A 68 -7.57 -15.66 -3.99
CA ALA A 68 -8.96 -15.50 -4.42
C ALA A 68 -9.18 -14.16 -5.13
N LEU A 69 -8.58 -13.07 -4.65
CA LEU A 69 -8.63 -11.77 -5.29
C LEU A 69 -7.91 -11.77 -6.65
N LEU A 70 -6.75 -12.41 -6.75
CA LEU A 70 -5.97 -12.51 -7.99
C LEU A 70 -6.67 -13.32 -9.09
N ARG A 71 -7.68 -14.13 -8.76
CA ARG A 71 -8.53 -14.82 -9.76
C ARG A 71 -9.56 -13.89 -10.40
N VAL A 72 -9.86 -12.77 -9.77
CA VAL A 72 -10.91 -11.84 -10.19
C VAL A 72 -10.33 -10.52 -10.68
N TYR A 73 -9.18 -10.11 -10.15
CA TYR A 73 -8.53 -8.85 -10.43
C TYR A 73 -7.17 -9.06 -11.09
N ASP A 74 -6.87 -8.26 -12.11
CA ASP A 74 -5.57 -8.28 -12.80
C ASP A 74 -4.42 -7.87 -11.87
N HIS A 75 -4.70 -7.00 -10.91
CA HIS A 75 -3.72 -6.51 -9.94
C HIS A 75 -4.31 -6.41 -8.54
N VAL A 76 -3.56 -6.91 -7.56
CA VAL A 76 -3.84 -6.73 -6.14
C VAL A 76 -2.69 -5.96 -5.51
N LEU A 77 -2.98 -4.79 -4.96
CA LEU A 77 -2.02 -3.97 -4.24
C LEU A 77 -2.23 -4.12 -2.74
N LEU A 78 -1.21 -4.63 -2.05
CA LEU A 78 -1.21 -4.80 -0.60
C LEU A 78 -0.36 -3.70 0.05
N ASN A 79 -0.98 -2.84 0.86
CA ASN A 79 -0.25 -1.92 1.73
C ASN A 79 0.02 -2.60 3.07
N ALA A 80 1.19 -3.17 3.21
CA ALA A 80 1.57 -3.97 4.37
C ALA A 80 2.28 -3.18 5.47
N GLY A 81 2.67 -1.94 5.20
CA GLY A 81 3.57 -1.20 6.09
C GLY A 81 4.98 -1.79 6.04
N LEU A 82 5.34 -2.65 6.99
CA LEU A 82 6.64 -3.31 7.00
C LEU A 82 6.58 -4.67 6.28
N ALA A 83 7.58 -4.94 5.43
CA ALA A 83 7.66 -6.20 4.68
C ALA A 83 7.79 -7.44 5.58
N SER A 84 8.38 -7.27 6.78
CA SER A 84 8.52 -8.34 7.79
C SER A 84 7.18 -8.88 8.32
N ASP A 85 6.11 -8.14 8.14
CA ASP A 85 4.78 -8.52 8.61
C ASP A 85 4.05 -9.45 7.62
N LEU A 86 4.61 -9.67 6.43
CA LEU A 86 4.01 -10.50 5.40
C LEU A 86 4.44 -11.97 5.51
N PRO A 87 3.54 -12.91 5.19
CA PRO A 87 3.90 -14.33 5.10
C PRO A 87 4.92 -14.55 3.96
N ALA A 88 5.87 -15.46 4.20
CA ALA A 88 6.91 -15.80 3.23
C ALA A 88 6.33 -16.30 1.90
N GLU A 89 5.19 -16.97 1.93
CA GLU A 89 4.49 -17.47 0.75
C GLU A 89 4.09 -16.34 -0.22
N LEU A 90 3.73 -15.17 0.29
CA LEU A 90 3.42 -14.01 -0.56
C LEU A 90 4.67 -13.43 -1.23
N LEU A 91 5.83 -13.55 -0.58
CA LEU A 91 7.10 -13.06 -1.11
C LEU A 91 7.60 -13.95 -2.26
N THR A 92 7.36 -15.26 -2.19
CA THR A 92 7.77 -16.23 -3.22
C THR A 92 6.85 -16.25 -4.44
N ALA A 93 5.66 -15.67 -4.35
CA ALA A 93 4.62 -15.69 -5.39
C ALA A 93 4.86 -14.66 -6.52
N LYS A 94 6.08 -14.31 -6.87
CA LYS A 94 6.44 -13.29 -7.88
C LYS A 94 5.89 -11.89 -7.54
N ALA A 95 5.76 -11.59 -6.26
CA ALA A 95 5.34 -10.27 -5.82
C ALA A 95 6.37 -9.20 -6.21
N ARG A 96 5.88 -8.03 -6.59
CA ARG A 96 6.69 -6.84 -6.80
C ARG A 96 6.54 -5.90 -5.63
N ALA A 97 7.62 -5.31 -5.15
CA ALA A 97 7.60 -4.32 -4.09
C ALA A 97 7.58 -2.91 -4.68
N VAL A 98 6.68 -2.08 -4.17
CA VAL A 98 6.68 -0.64 -4.43
C VAL A 98 6.95 0.06 -3.12
N VAL A 99 8.08 0.74 -3.03
CA VAL A 99 8.53 1.44 -1.83
C VAL A 99 8.23 2.93 -1.97
N VAL A 100 7.58 3.48 -0.96
CA VAL A 100 7.41 4.93 -0.81
C VAL A 100 8.44 5.40 0.21
N PRO A 101 9.60 5.94 -0.23
CA PRO A 101 10.64 6.35 0.71
C PRO A 101 10.20 7.58 1.50
N ASP A 102 10.71 7.70 2.73
CA ASP A 102 10.60 8.94 3.47
C ASP A 102 11.32 10.07 2.72
N ALA A 103 10.83 11.30 2.92
CA ALA A 103 11.42 12.48 2.32
C ALA A 103 12.88 12.70 2.72
N ALA A 104 13.23 12.30 3.94
CA ALA A 104 14.57 12.44 4.51
C ALA A 104 15.50 11.25 4.23
N MET A 105 15.01 10.20 3.53
CA MET A 105 15.80 9.00 3.27
C MET A 105 16.91 9.29 2.26
N GLU A 106 18.15 9.07 2.67
CA GLU A 106 19.34 9.21 1.84
C GLU A 106 19.42 8.14 0.73
N GLU A 107 20.14 8.42 -0.35
CA GLU A 107 20.25 7.54 -1.52
C GLU A 107 20.87 6.19 -1.19
N ASP A 108 21.88 6.16 -0.32
CA ASP A 108 22.50 4.90 0.10
C ASP A 108 21.53 4.02 0.91
N SER A 109 20.71 4.63 1.76
CA SER A 109 19.66 3.93 2.50
C SER A 109 18.58 3.36 1.56
N ARG A 110 18.24 4.08 0.50
CA ARG A 110 17.31 3.61 -0.54
C ARG A 110 17.85 2.40 -1.27
N ARG A 111 19.14 2.45 -1.67
CA ARG A 111 19.81 1.34 -2.33
C ARG A 111 19.84 0.10 -1.44
N LEU A 112 20.26 0.26 -0.19
CA LEU A 112 20.30 -0.82 0.79
C LEU A 112 18.93 -1.47 0.99
N MET A 113 17.87 -0.66 1.10
CA MET A 113 16.49 -1.15 1.22
C MET A 113 16.07 -1.96 -0.02
N CYS A 114 16.41 -1.51 -1.23
CA CYS A 114 16.14 -2.27 -2.44
C CYS A 114 16.83 -3.64 -2.44
N GLU A 115 18.10 -3.68 -2.02
CA GLU A 115 18.87 -4.91 -1.94
C GLU A 115 18.29 -5.87 -0.89
N GLN A 116 17.90 -5.36 0.27
CA GLN A 116 17.25 -6.15 1.32
C GLN A 116 15.92 -6.75 0.85
N LEU A 117 15.07 -5.97 0.19
CA LEU A 117 13.79 -6.47 -0.33
C LEU A 117 13.98 -7.54 -1.41
N LYS A 118 14.97 -7.37 -2.30
CA LYS A 118 15.32 -8.41 -3.28
C LYS A 118 15.85 -9.67 -2.59
N ALA A 119 16.68 -9.53 -1.56
CA ALA A 119 17.20 -10.65 -0.79
C ALA A 119 16.10 -11.43 -0.05
N VAL A 120 15.03 -10.75 0.37
CA VAL A 120 13.85 -11.38 1.00
C VAL A 120 13.02 -12.17 0.00
N GLY A 121 13.10 -11.89 -1.31
CA GLY A 121 12.44 -12.68 -2.35
C GLY A 121 11.56 -11.92 -3.33
N PHE A 122 11.50 -10.57 -3.25
CA PHE A 122 10.77 -9.80 -4.25
C PHE A 122 11.47 -9.86 -5.61
N SER A 123 10.73 -10.20 -6.65
CA SER A 123 11.26 -10.31 -8.02
C SER A 123 11.63 -8.94 -8.60
N GLU A 124 10.94 -7.90 -8.18
CA GLU A 124 11.14 -6.53 -8.63
C GLU A 124 10.88 -5.57 -7.47
N VAL A 125 11.72 -4.55 -7.33
CA VAL A 125 11.58 -3.49 -6.32
C VAL A 125 11.63 -2.14 -7.03
N THR A 126 10.56 -1.38 -6.91
CA THR A 126 10.42 -0.03 -7.47
C THR A 126 10.39 1.00 -6.35
N MET A 127 11.26 1.99 -6.40
CA MET A 127 11.20 3.17 -5.53
C MET A 127 10.33 4.24 -6.18
N LEU A 128 9.33 4.75 -5.46
CA LEU A 128 8.59 5.91 -5.90
C LEU A 128 9.40 7.18 -5.60
N SER A 129 9.70 7.94 -6.64
CA SER A 129 10.23 9.29 -6.48
C SER A 129 9.10 10.24 -6.11
N LYS A 130 9.37 11.25 -5.27
CA LYS A 130 8.42 12.35 -5.09
C LYS A 130 8.14 12.96 -6.47
N PRO A 131 6.86 13.25 -6.80
CA PRO A 131 6.59 14.10 -7.94
C PRO A 131 7.35 15.42 -7.71
N VAL A 132 8.19 15.79 -8.67
CA VAL A 132 8.79 17.13 -8.71
C VAL A 132 7.61 18.07 -8.79
N GLN A 133 7.33 18.83 -7.72
CA GLN A 133 6.40 19.93 -7.80
C GLN A 133 6.95 20.87 -8.87
N PRO A 134 6.18 21.23 -9.90
CA PRO A 134 6.60 22.27 -10.81
C PRO A 134 6.84 23.50 -9.93
N SER A 135 8.09 23.98 -9.90
CA SER A 135 8.44 25.23 -9.27
C SER A 135 7.52 26.29 -9.86
N ASP A 136 6.74 26.95 -9.02
CA ASP A 136 5.90 28.08 -9.40
C ASP A 136 6.78 29.08 -10.17
N PRO A 137 6.42 29.47 -11.39
CA PRO A 137 7.21 30.41 -12.19
C PRO A 137 7.15 31.85 -11.66
N THR A 138 6.68 32.08 -10.45
CA THR A 138 6.41 33.42 -9.90
C THR A 138 7.55 34.00 -9.06
N ASP A 139 8.73 33.35 -8.99
CA ASP A 139 9.85 33.94 -8.23
C ASP A 139 11.00 34.46 -9.12
N THR A 140 10.65 35.01 -10.29
CA THR A 140 11.58 35.80 -11.11
C THR A 140 10.98 37.17 -11.41
N ALA A 141 10.66 37.91 -10.35
CA ALA A 141 10.45 39.34 -10.50
C ALA A 141 11.83 40.04 -10.59
N PRO A 142 12.15 40.74 -11.68
CA PRO A 142 13.39 41.51 -11.75
C PRO A 142 13.33 42.63 -10.74
N LYS A 143 14.30 42.63 -9.82
CA LYS A 143 14.54 43.74 -8.92
C LYS A 143 14.96 44.95 -9.75
N VAL A 144 14.04 45.87 -10.00
CA VAL A 144 14.36 47.18 -10.58
C VAL A 144 15.07 47.97 -9.51
N VAL A 145 16.36 48.18 -9.67
CA VAL A 145 17.12 49.18 -8.92
C VAL A 145 16.88 50.48 -9.63
N ALA A 146 16.11 51.37 -9.02
CA ALA A 146 16.03 52.79 -9.43
C ALA A 146 17.29 53.49 -8.96
N ALA A 147 17.94 54.19 -9.88
CA ALA A 147 19.03 55.08 -9.62
C ALA A 147 18.54 56.43 -9.01
#